data_c0c33b5a6c7b53ebe86c4ac76b339c12
#
_entry.id   c0c33b5a6c7b53ebe86c4ac76b339c12
#
_cell.length_a   1.000
_cell.length_b   1.000
_cell.length_c   1.000
_cell.angle_alpha   90.00
_cell.angle_beta   90.00
_cell.angle_gamma   90.00
#
_symmetry.space_group_name_H-M   'P 1'
#
loop_
_entity.id
_entity.type
_entity.pdbx_description
1 polymer ?
#
loop_
_entity_poly.entity_id
_entity_poly.type
_entity_poly.pdbx_seq_one_letter_code
_entity_poly.pdbx_strand_id
1 'polypeptide(L)'
;MKQNRMILAFSFSLIALFSSLGLSLKAQSPTKSLNRIVIDPGHGGSDPGSKGKYSTEAAVSLAIALKLEEFIKQSMPDVEVVMTRTTDIYHSVVEKAKIANAAKGDLFVCIHTNSARGKAVREVVGYTKKTYTVKKKGKKRKVTRDVPIYKTTYIPSTAIGTETYIYNIGKSDLRKEVAGEMVDEVVEQLDSVSLKQIKEYESEIDPTKKMMASILAQQYFQRAASLALTIEEEFKAAGRVSREAKQRPTGIWVLQAVAMPAVLIETGFISNPEEEAYLNSEIGQNELCEAITKALLRYKNSLENQQKANGN
;
A
#
# COMPACT_ATOMS: atom_id res chain seq x y z
N MET A 1 -36.83 -29.93 54.40
CA MET A 1 -35.39 -30.02 53.96
C MET A 1 -35.13 -30.90 52.74
N LYS A 2 -36.11 -31.60 52.15
CA LYS A 2 -35.90 -32.47 50.95
C LYS A 2 -36.14 -31.75 49.61
N GLN A 3 -36.92 -30.66 49.58
CA GLN A 3 -37.26 -29.98 48.35
C GLN A 3 -36.12 -29.04 47.80
N ASN A 4 -35.29 -28.48 48.69
CA ASN A 4 -34.21 -27.60 48.24
C ASN A 4 -32.99 -28.36 47.65
N ARG A 5 -32.86 -29.64 47.91
CA ARG A 5 -31.76 -30.45 47.31
C ARG A 5 -32.01 -30.87 45.87
N MET A 6 -33.26 -30.95 45.47
CA MET A 6 -33.62 -31.33 44.09
C MET A 6 -33.49 -30.18 43.08
N ILE A 7 -33.74 -28.93 43.56
CA ILE A 7 -33.56 -27.75 42.72
C ILE A 7 -32.09 -27.45 42.46
N LEU A 8 -31.20 -27.66 43.46
CA LEU A 8 -29.76 -27.48 43.25
C LEU A 8 -29.12 -28.51 42.32
N ALA A 9 -29.60 -29.75 42.29
CA ALA A 9 -29.11 -30.79 41.38
C ALA A 9 -29.49 -30.51 39.91
N PHE A 10 -30.65 -29.95 39.67
CA PHE A 10 -31.08 -29.59 38.29
C PHE A 10 -30.34 -28.37 37.73
N SER A 11 -30.00 -27.38 38.58
CA SER A 11 -29.22 -26.21 38.16
C SER A 11 -27.78 -26.54 37.80
N PHE A 12 -27.16 -27.49 38.47
CA PHE A 12 -25.79 -27.94 38.17
C PHE A 12 -25.72 -28.79 36.89
N SER A 13 -26.73 -29.59 36.58
CA SER A 13 -26.79 -30.36 35.33
C SER A 13 -26.99 -29.54 34.10
N LEU A 14 -27.70 -28.38 34.21
CA LEU A 14 -27.91 -27.48 33.06
C LEU A 14 -26.66 -26.66 32.74
N ILE A 15 -25.86 -26.30 33.74
CA ILE A 15 -24.57 -25.60 33.54
C ILE A 15 -23.52 -26.55 32.97
N ALA A 16 -23.51 -27.82 33.36
CA ALA A 16 -22.58 -28.81 32.82
C ALA A 16 -22.88 -29.21 31.36
N LEU A 17 -24.14 -29.05 30.90
CA LEU A 17 -24.52 -29.33 29.50
C LEU A 17 -24.14 -28.19 28.54
N PHE A 18 -24.07 -26.95 29.04
CA PHE A 18 -23.61 -25.81 28.24
C PHE A 18 -22.09 -25.69 28.09
N SER A 19 -21.32 -26.29 29.01
CA SER A 19 -19.86 -26.32 28.96
C SER A 19 -19.29 -27.39 28.03
N SER A 20 -20.11 -28.36 27.56
CA SER A 20 -19.67 -29.38 26.61
C SER A 20 -19.99 -29.08 25.14
N LEU A 21 -20.85 -28.10 24.85
CA LEU A 21 -20.94 -27.49 23.53
C LEU A 21 -19.93 -26.33 23.44
N GLY A 22 -18.67 -26.65 23.46
CA GLY A 22 -17.62 -25.81 22.93
C GLY A 22 -17.82 -25.67 21.43
N LEU A 23 -18.84 -24.92 21.00
CA LEU A 23 -18.91 -24.36 19.68
C LEU A 23 -17.71 -23.42 19.54
N SER A 24 -16.57 -24.00 19.13
CA SER A 24 -15.54 -23.21 18.46
C SER A 24 -16.21 -22.60 17.23
N LEU A 25 -16.83 -21.45 17.43
CA LEU A 25 -17.13 -20.52 16.35
C LEU A 25 -15.75 -20.07 15.82
N LYS A 26 -15.09 -20.97 15.04
CA LYS A 26 -14.11 -20.53 14.08
C LYS A 26 -14.90 -19.62 13.14
N ALA A 27 -14.79 -18.31 13.33
CA ALA A 27 -15.21 -17.35 12.35
C ALA A 27 -14.39 -17.64 11.09
N GLN A 28 -14.93 -18.50 10.22
CA GLN A 28 -14.36 -18.84 8.94
C GLN A 28 -14.60 -17.64 8.03
N SER A 29 -13.66 -16.73 8.04
CA SER A 29 -13.56 -15.79 6.92
C SER A 29 -13.18 -16.59 5.68
N PRO A 30 -13.93 -16.52 4.58
CA PRO A 30 -13.54 -17.15 3.34
C PRO A 30 -12.18 -16.57 2.93
N THR A 31 -11.12 -17.38 3.05
CA THR A 31 -9.81 -17.03 2.54
C THR A 31 -9.93 -17.05 1.02
N LYS A 32 -10.06 -15.88 0.39
CA LYS A 32 -10.14 -15.77 -1.07
C LYS A 32 -8.77 -16.15 -1.65
N SER A 33 -8.75 -17.03 -2.65
CA SER A 33 -7.55 -17.37 -3.43
C SER A 33 -6.98 -16.13 -4.12
N LEU A 34 -5.70 -16.14 -4.44
CA LEU A 34 -5.07 -15.11 -5.26
C LEU A 34 -5.24 -15.49 -6.73
N ASN A 35 -6.29 -15.02 -7.38
CA ASN A 35 -6.59 -15.30 -8.79
C ASN A 35 -6.29 -14.12 -9.70
N ARG A 36 -6.34 -12.89 -9.17
CA ARG A 36 -6.12 -11.67 -9.94
C ARG A 36 -5.32 -10.64 -9.17
N ILE A 37 -4.21 -10.20 -9.75
CA ILE A 37 -3.35 -9.14 -9.23
C ILE A 37 -3.53 -7.90 -10.10
N VAL A 38 -3.80 -6.75 -9.49
CA VAL A 38 -3.77 -5.46 -10.17
C VAL A 38 -2.43 -4.80 -9.92
N ILE A 39 -1.67 -4.51 -10.98
CA ILE A 39 -0.41 -3.77 -10.91
C ILE A 39 -0.66 -2.33 -11.31
N ASP A 40 -0.23 -1.40 -10.46
CA ASP A 40 -0.33 0.04 -10.71
C ASP A 40 1.05 0.67 -10.84
N PRO A 41 1.52 0.96 -12.07
CA PRO A 41 2.71 1.80 -12.23
C PRO A 41 2.42 3.22 -11.74
N GLY A 42 3.19 3.73 -10.77
CA GLY A 42 3.05 5.07 -10.23
C GLY A 42 3.14 6.15 -11.31
N HIS A 43 2.46 7.29 -11.09
CA HIS A 43 2.50 8.45 -11.98
C HIS A 43 2.10 8.15 -13.44
N GLY A 44 2.60 8.91 -14.41
CA GLY A 44 2.40 8.72 -15.86
C GLY A 44 1.92 9.96 -16.59
N GLY A 45 2.25 10.09 -17.88
CA GLY A 45 1.84 11.19 -18.75
C GLY A 45 2.25 12.56 -18.23
N SER A 46 1.28 13.40 -17.88
CA SER A 46 1.53 14.75 -17.34
C SER A 46 2.12 14.78 -15.92
N ASP A 47 2.08 13.65 -15.20
CA ASP A 47 2.68 13.50 -13.87
C ASP A 47 3.95 12.63 -13.96
N PRO A 48 5.14 13.24 -14.05
CA PRO A 48 6.39 12.50 -14.14
C PRO A 48 6.82 11.87 -12.81
N GLY A 49 6.18 12.22 -11.68
CA GLY A 49 6.67 11.90 -10.36
C GLY A 49 8.02 12.55 -10.03
N SER A 50 8.80 11.91 -9.19
CA SER A 50 10.15 12.32 -8.86
C SER A 50 11.07 12.23 -10.08
N LYS A 51 12.10 13.11 -10.12
CA LYS A 51 13.07 13.14 -11.21
C LYS A 51 14.45 12.75 -10.71
N GLY A 52 15.07 11.82 -11.40
CA GLY A 52 16.48 11.51 -11.29
C GLY A 52 17.34 12.46 -12.12
N LYS A 53 18.56 12.04 -12.42
CA LYS A 53 19.49 12.78 -13.28
C LYS A 53 19.09 12.70 -14.76
N TYR A 54 18.56 11.55 -15.20
CA TYR A 54 18.21 11.29 -16.59
C TYR A 54 16.91 10.52 -16.83
N SER A 55 16.24 10.08 -15.75
CA SER A 55 14.96 9.36 -15.83
C SER A 55 13.91 9.99 -14.92
N THR A 56 12.66 9.55 -15.06
CA THR A 56 11.52 9.94 -14.22
C THR A 56 10.96 8.74 -13.50
N GLU A 57 10.36 8.96 -12.34
CA GLU A 57 9.66 7.93 -11.59
C GLU A 57 8.58 7.23 -12.43
N ALA A 58 7.81 8.00 -13.21
CA ALA A 58 6.77 7.46 -14.10
C ALA A 58 7.32 6.45 -15.11
N ALA A 59 8.50 6.73 -15.71
CA ALA A 59 9.13 5.85 -16.69
C ALA A 59 9.69 4.58 -16.03
N VAL A 60 10.40 4.74 -14.90
CA VAL A 60 11.00 3.63 -14.16
C VAL A 60 9.92 2.71 -13.59
N SER A 61 8.88 3.27 -12.97
CA SER A 61 7.77 2.51 -12.40
C SER A 61 7.03 1.70 -13.48
N LEU A 62 6.85 2.27 -14.68
CA LEU A 62 6.24 1.57 -15.81
C LEU A 62 7.11 0.41 -16.28
N ALA A 63 8.41 0.64 -16.46
CA ALA A 63 9.34 -0.39 -16.93
C ALA A 63 9.39 -1.59 -15.97
N ILE A 64 9.50 -1.33 -14.65
CA ILE A 64 9.48 -2.38 -13.63
C ILE A 64 8.14 -3.10 -13.59
N ALA A 65 7.01 -2.37 -13.67
CA ALA A 65 5.69 -2.97 -13.61
C ALA A 65 5.37 -3.88 -14.81
N LEU A 66 5.75 -3.48 -16.03
CA LEU A 66 5.61 -4.32 -17.24
C LEU A 66 6.45 -5.60 -17.12
N LYS A 67 7.68 -5.48 -16.65
CA LYS A 67 8.55 -6.64 -16.41
C LYS A 67 7.98 -7.53 -15.29
N LEU A 68 7.45 -6.96 -14.22
CA LEU A 68 6.81 -7.72 -13.14
C LEU A 68 5.60 -8.52 -13.65
N GLU A 69 4.80 -7.96 -14.55
CA GLU A 69 3.71 -8.68 -15.22
C GLU A 69 4.22 -9.95 -15.93
N GLU A 70 5.34 -9.85 -16.65
CA GLU A 70 5.95 -11.00 -17.35
C GLU A 70 6.42 -12.07 -16.33
N PHE A 71 7.10 -11.67 -15.25
CA PHE A 71 7.56 -12.58 -14.21
C PHE A 71 6.41 -13.29 -13.50
N ILE A 72 5.31 -12.59 -13.22
CA ILE A 72 4.11 -13.18 -12.61
C ILE A 72 3.48 -14.19 -13.56
N LYS A 73 3.28 -13.86 -14.84
CA LYS A 73 2.70 -14.76 -15.84
C LYS A 73 3.51 -16.06 -16.01
N GLN A 74 4.85 -15.96 -15.92
CA GLN A 74 5.73 -17.13 -15.98
C GLN A 74 5.67 -18.00 -14.72
N SER A 75 5.65 -17.37 -13.54
CA SER A 75 5.75 -18.08 -12.26
C SER A 75 4.39 -18.53 -11.70
N MET A 76 3.32 -17.84 -12.06
CA MET A 76 1.95 -18.07 -11.59
C MET A 76 0.96 -17.96 -12.77
N PRO A 77 0.99 -18.92 -13.74
CA PRO A 77 0.18 -18.84 -14.97
C PRO A 77 -1.33 -18.91 -14.73
N ASP A 78 -1.74 -19.34 -13.55
CA ASP A 78 -3.13 -19.36 -13.07
C ASP A 78 -3.60 -18.03 -12.47
N VAL A 79 -2.72 -17.03 -12.36
CA VAL A 79 -3.02 -15.70 -11.83
C VAL A 79 -3.16 -14.71 -12.97
N GLU A 80 -4.34 -14.09 -13.09
CA GLU A 80 -4.57 -13.00 -14.03
C GLU A 80 -3.89 -11.72 -13.54
N VAL A 81 -3.22 -11.01 -14.46
CA VAL A 81 -2.62 -9.71 -14.18
C VAL A 81 -3.39 -8.62 -14.92
N VAL A 82 -3.83 -7.59 -14.21
CA VAL A 82 -4.46 -6.40 -14.77
C VAL A 82 -3.58 -5.20 -14.46
N MET A 83 -3.26 -4.41 -15.49
CA MET A 83 -2.45 -3.20 -15.37
C MET A 83 -3.35 -1.96 -15.32
N THR A 84 -3.09 -0.99 -14.43
CA THR A 84 -3.80 0.30 -14.46
C THR A 84 -3.38 1.16 -15.65
N ARG A 85 -2.14 1.01 -16.14
CA ARG A 85 -1.62 1.56 -17.39
C ARG A 85 -0.50 0.66 -17.93
N THR A 86 -0.39 0.60 -19.25
CA THR A 86 0.68 -0.12 -19.97
C THR A 86 1.54 0.80 -20.85
N THR A 87 1.21 2.09 -20.86
CA THR A 87 1.92 3.14 -21.59
C THR A 87 2.10 4.36 -20.70
N ASP A 88 2.83 5.37 -21.19
CA ASP A 88 3.03 6.62 -20.45
C ASP A 88 1.82 7.54 -20.62
N ILE A 89 0.72 7.19 -19.93
CA ILE A 89 -0.51 7.98 -19.84
C ILE A 89 -0.80 8.37 -18.40
N TYR A 90 -1.48 9.50 -18.23
CA TYR A 90 -1.92 9.96 -16.91
C TYR A 90 -3.26 9.35 -16.53
N HIS A 91 -3.30 8.72 -15.38
CA HIS A 91 -4.53 8.40 -14.66
C HIS A 91 -4.48 9.03 -13.27
N SER A 92 -5.55 9.69 -12.88
CA SER A 92 -5.71 10.16 -11.50
C SER A 92 -5.75 8.97 -10.54
N VAL A 93 -5.42 9.20 -9.26
CA VAL A 93 -5.50 8.14 -8.24
C VAL A 93 -6.92 7.55 -8.11
N VAL A 94 -7.95 8.35 -8.42
CA VAL A 94 -9.35 7.92 -8.46
C VAL A 94 -9.59 6.95 -9.63
N GLU A 95 -9.09 7.25 -10.81
CA GLU A 95 -9.21 6.38 -12.00
C GLU A 95 -8.47 5.06 -11.78
N LYS A 96 -7.25 5.10 -11.22
CA LYS A 96 -6.48 3.89 -10.87
C LYS A 96 -7.26 2.99 -9.89
N ALA A 97 -7.87 3.56 -8.85
CA ALA A 97 -8.72 2.81 -7.93
C ALA A 97 -9.97 2.24 -8.60
N LYS A 98 -10.62 3.00 -9.49
CA LYS A 98 -11.78 2.51 -10.27
C LYS A 98 -11.40 1.34 -11.18
N ILE A 99 -10.27 1.41 -11.87
CA ILE A 99 -9.77 0.29 -12.71
C ILE A 99 -9.57 -0.96 -11.83
N ALA A 100 -8.90 -0.81 -10.67
CA ALA A 100 -8.63 -1.91 -9.77
C ALA A 100 -9.91 -2.55 -9.22
N ASN A 101 -10.86 -1.73 -8.78
CA ASN A 101 -12.13 -2.21 -8.22
C ASN A 101 -13.02 -2.86 -9.31
N ALA A 102 -13.11 -2.26 -10.51
CA ALA A 102 -13.83 -2.84 -11.64
C ALA A 102 -13.24 -4.18 -12.10
N ALA A 103 -11.92 -4.34 -11.98
CA ALA A 103 -11.26 -5.61 -12.24
C ALA A 103 -11.53 -6.68 -11.16
N LYS A 104 -12.13 -6.32 -10.01
CA LYS A 104 -12.35 -7.23 -8.86
C LYS A 104 -11.06 -7.94 -8.46
N GLY A 105 -9.96 -7.20 -8.34
CA GLY A 105 -8.65 -7.73 -7.98
C GLY A 105 -8.65 -8.38 -6.59
N ASP A 106 -7.81 -9.37 -6.40
CA ASP A 106 -7.57 -9.99 -5.10
C ASP A 106 -6.42 -9.34 -4.34
N LEU A 107 -5.58 -8.60 -5.08
CA LEU A 107 -4.42 -7.88 -4.58
C LEU A 107 -4.11 -6.68 -5.48
N PHE A 108 -3.75 -5.55 -4.86
CA PHE A 108 -3.27 -4.35 -5.56
C PHE A 108 -1.80 -4.11 -5.21
N VAL A 109 -0.95 -4.03 -6.23
CA VAL A 109 0.50 -3.82 -6.10
C VAL A 109 0.87 -2.55 -6.85
N CYS A 110 1.18 -1.48 -6.12
CA CYS A 110 1.59 -0.20 -6.67
C CYS A 110 3.11 -0.11 -6.71
N ILE A 111 3.70 0.23 -7.86
CA ILE A 111 5.14 0.32 -8.07
C ILE A 111 5.55 1.78 -8.18
N HIS A 112 6.45 2.21 -7.31
CA HIS A 112 7.01 3.54 -7.20
C HIS A 112 8.53 3.53 -7.07
N THR A 113 9.13 4.71 -7.17
CA THR A 113 10.52 4.96 -6.76
C THR A 113 10.57 6.15 -5.81
N ASN A 114 11.26 5.96 -4.70
CA ASN A 114 11.42 6.98 -3.68
C ASN A 114 12.37 8.10 -4.13
N SER A 115 12.30 9.23 -3.43
CA SER A 115 13.21 10.36 -3.65
C SER A 115 13.56 11.02 -2.33
N ALA A 116 14.83 11.33 -2.13
CA ALA A 116 15.31 12.06 -0.98
C ALA A 116 16.07 13.32 -1.42
N ARG A 117 15.97 14.37 -0.62
CA ARG A 117 16.67 15.62 -0.94
C ARG A 117 18.18 15.47 -0.83
N GLY A 118 18.92 15.94 -1.85
CA GLY A 118 20.34 16.18 -1.78
C GLY A 118 20.68 17.41 -0.94
N LYS A 119 21.95 17.74 -0.89
CA LYS A 119 22.47 18.89 -0.14
C LYS A 119 22.93 19.99 -1.09
N ALA A 120 22.50 21.23 -0.83
CA ALA A 120 23.05 22.41 -1.47
C ALA A 120 24.20 22.94 -0.60
N VAL A 121 25.44 22.86 -1.08
CA VAL A 121 26.64 23.40 -0.43
C VAL A 121 26.94 24.76 -1.06
N ARG A 122 27.05 25.80 -0.24
CA ARG A 122 27.35 27.15 -0.66
C ARG A 122 28.75 27.53 -0.19
N GLU A 123 29.64 27.88 -1.15
CA GLU A 123 30.98 28.33 -0.92
C GLU A 123 31.12 29.77 -1.33
N VAL A 124 31.86 30.57 -0.54
CA VAL A 124 32.20 31.93 -0.94
C VAL A 124 33.35 31.86 -1.95
N VAL A 125 33.09 32.27 -3.19
CA VAL A 125 34.08 32.24 -4.29
C VAL A 125 34.67 33.62 -4.57
N GLY A 126 34.22 34.66 -3.87
CA GLY A 126 34.72 36.02 -4.03
C GLY A 126 33.84 37.04 -3.30
N TYR A 127 34.13 38.31 -3.48
CA TYR A 127 33.38 39.43 -2.94
C TYR A 127 33.13 40.47 -4.03
N THR A 128 31.95 41.09 -3.98
CA THR A 128 31.59 42.26 -4.82
C THR A 128 31.20 43.41 -3.93
N LYS A 129 31.55 44.64 -4.37
CA LYS A 129 31.16 45.86 -3.64
C LYS A 129 29.74 46.26 -3.96
N LYS A 130 28.87 46.36 -2.95
CA LYS A 130 27.51 46.88 -3.07
C LYS A 130 27.36 48.14 -2.24
N THR A 131 26.81 49.19 -2.81
CA THR A 131 26.51 50.47 -2.14
C THR A 131 25.05 50.48 -1.70
N TYR A 132 24.86 50.70 -0.41
CA TYR A 132 23.54 50.81 0.22
C TYR A 132 23.31 52.23 0.71
N THR A 133 22.09 52.75 0.61
CA THR A 133 21.67 53.99 1.23
C THR A 133 21.11 53.71 2.62
N VAL A 134 21.78 54.10 3.68
CA VAL A 134 21.31 53.94 5.06
C VAL A 134 20.90 55.29 5.62
N LYS A 135 19.80 55.31 6.43
CA LYS A 135 19.40 56.50 7.19
C LYS A 135 20.06 56.41 8.59
N LYS A 136 20.85 57.43 8.94
CA LYS A 136 21.41 57.59 10.29
C LYS A 136 21.11 59.00 10.77
N LYS A 137 20.42 59.11 11.92
CA LYS A 137 19.98 60.40 12.52
C LYS A 137 19.25 61.27 11.50
N GLY A 138 18.28 60.72 10.76
CA GLY A 138 17.47 61.46 9.76
C GLY A 138 18.15 61.73 8.41
N LYS A 139 19.48 61.58 8.29
CA LYS A 139 20.22 61.89 7.04
C LYS A 139 20.50 60.59 6.26
N LYS A 140 20.31 60.63 4.93
CA LYS A 140 20.69 59.55 4.02
C LYS A 140 22.22 59.54 3.80
N ARG A 141 22.86 58.41 3.97
CA ARG A 141 24.28 58.20 3.73
C ARG A 141 24.49 56.96 2.87
N LYS A 142 25.37 57.05 1.88
CA LYS A 142 25.79 55.87 1.08
C LYS A 142 26.90 55.16 1.83
N VAL A 143 26.74 53.83 1.98
CA VAL A 143 27.75 52.94 2.60
C VAL A 143 28.06 51.82 1.64
N THR A 144 29.29 51.65 1.24
CA THR A 144 29.73 50.53 0.40
C THR A 144 30.23 49.41 1.29
N ARG A 145 29.80 48.17 1.02
CA ARG A 145 30.18 46.95 1.74
C ARG A 145 30.57 45.89 0.73
N ASP A 146 31.56 45.08 1.12
CA ASP A 146 31.89 43.84 0.42
C ASP A 146 30.77 42.82 0.72
N VAL A 147 30.18 42.27 -0.34
CA VAL A 147 29.14 41.25 -0.28
C VAL A 147 29.70 39.96 -0.88
N PRO A 148 29.62 38.83 -0.18
CA PRO A 148 30.17 37.58 -0.69
C PRO A 148 29.40 37.11 -1.94
N ILE A 149 30.15 36.61 -2.91
CA ILE A 149 29.65 35.90 -4.07
C ILE A 149 29.69 34.42 -3.70
N TYR A 150 28.53 33.76 -3.79
CA TYR A 150 28.40 32.34 -3.48
C TYR A 150 28.33 31.49 -4.76
N LYS A 151 29.09 30.41 -4.80
CA LYS A 151 28.87 29.29 -5.69
C LYS A 151 28.04 28.23 -4.93
N THR A 152 26.92 27.82 -5.50
CA THR A 152 26.11 26.74 -4.93
C THR A 152 26.37 25.47 -5.73
N THR A 153 26.87 24.43 -5.08
CA THR A 153 27.04 23.09 -5.64
C THR A 153 25.98 22.19 -5.04
N TYR A 154 25.27 21.44 -5.88
CA TYR A 154 24.27 20.47 -5.46
C TYR A 154 24.91 19.09 -5.36
N ILE A 155 24.86 18.48 -4.18
CA ILE A 155 25.29 17.11 -3.94
C ILE A 155 24.03 16.23 -3.96
N PRO A 156 23.94 15.23 -4.85
CA PRO A 156 22.81 14.30 -4.90
C PRO A 156 22.56 13.60 -3.57
N SER A 157 21.37 13.01 -3.42
CA SER A 157 21.06 12.15 -2.28
C SER A 157 21.94 10.90 -2.28
N THR A 158 22.30 10.42 -1.09
CA THR A 158 22.98 9.14 -0.88
C THR A 158 22.03 8.08 -0.31
N ALA A 159 20.71 8.36 -0.28
CA ALA A 159 19.72 7.40 0.18
C ALA A 159 19.65 6.21 -0.78
N ILE A 160 19.59 5.00 -0.22
CA ILE A 160 19.51 3.73 -0.96
C ILE A 160 18.47 2.81 -0.33
N GLY A 161 18.01 1.82 -1.11
CA GLY A 161 17.23 0.70 -0.61
C GLY A 161 15.75 0.79 -0.92
N THR A 162 14.99 -0.21 -0.45
CA THR A 162 13.56 -0.41 -0.70
C THR A 162 12.71 -0.09 0.52
N GLU A 163 11.48 0.31 0.30
CA GLU A 163 10.46 0.50 1.35
C GLU A 163 9.12 -0.02 0.82
N THR A 164 8.39 -0.79 1.63
CA THR A 164 7.04 -1.22 1.25
C THR A 164 6.01 -0.60 2.17
N TYR A 165 5.05 0.12 1.60
CA TYR A 165 4.02 0.83 2.33
C TYR A 165 2.68 0.14 2.26
N ILE A 166 1.98 0.15 3.40
CA ILE A 166 0.56 -0.21 3.51
C ILE A 166 -0.24 1.00 3.97
N TYR A 167 -1.56 0.94 3.80
CA TYR A 167 -2.42 2.04 4.25
C TYR A 167 -2.37 2.20 5.78
N ASN A 168 -2.66 3.43 6.25
CA ASN A 168 -2.69 3.73 7.69
C ASN A 168 -4.04 3.32 8.28
N ILE A 169 -4.04 2.36 9.22
CA ILE A 169 -5.25 1.85 9.86
C ILE A 169 -6.02 2.94 10.64
N GLY A 170 -5.33 3.96 11.17
CA GLY A 170 -5.95 5.10 11.84
C GLY A 170 -6.71 6.05 10.91
N LYS A 171 -6.60 5.85 9.58
CA LYS A 171 -7.31 6.60 8.53
C LYS A 171 -8.12 5.66 7.64
N SER A 172 -8.81 4.70 8.23
CA SER A 172 -9.48 3.61 7.54
C SER A 172 -10.94 3.87 7.15
N ASP A 173 -11.46 5.10 7.34
CA ASP A 173 -12.89 5.36 7.10
C ASP A 173 -13.26 5.17 5.62
N LEU A 174 -12.49 5.73 4.67
CA LEU A 174 -12.68 5.47 3.25
C LEU A 174 -12.59 3.97 2.91
N ARG A 175 -11.69 3.25 3.56
CA ARG A 175 -11.52 1.80 3.36
C ARG A 175 -12.72 1.00 3.87
N LYS A 176 -13.33 1.42 4.97
CA LYS A 176 -14.56 0.81 5.50
C LYS A 176 -15.74 1.09 4.59
N GLU A 177 -15.83 2.30 4.02
CA GLU A 177 -16.84 2.67 3.04
C GLU A 177 -16.74 1.78 1.79
N VAL A 178 -15.56 1.69 1.18
CA VAL A 178 -15.29 0.82 0.01
C VAL A 178 -15.54 -0.66 0.33
N ALA A 179 -15.16 -1.13 1.52
CA ALA A 179 -15.46 -2.49 1.95
C ALA A 179 -16.96 -2.72 2.17
N GLY A 180 -17.70 -1.68 2.58
CA GLY A 180 -19.15 -1.70 2.71
C GLY A 180 -19.85 -1.89 1.37
N GLU A 181 -19.41 -1.20 0.31
CA GLU A 181 -19.93 -1.38 -1.06
C GLU A 181 -19.76 -2.82 -1.56
N MET A 182 -18.64 -3.48 -1.22
CA MET A 182 -18.44 -4.90 -1.55
C MET A 182 -19.36 -5.83 -0.77
N VAL A 183 -19.67 -5.51 0.48
CA VAL A 183 -20.65 -6.28 1.27
C VAL A 183 -22.01 -6.21 0.60
N ASP A 184 -22.40 -5.06 0.05
CA ASP A 184 -23.64 -4.89 -0.70
C ASP A 184 -23.71 -5.77 -1.96
N GLU A 185 -22.61 -5.85 -2.73
CA GLU A 185 -22.54 -6.72 -3.91
C GLU A 185 -22.67 -8.21 -3.54
N VAL A 186 -22.09 -8.63 -2.41
CA VAL A 186 -22.24 -10.02 -1.89
C VAL A 186 -23.67 -10.27 -1.40
N VAL A 187 -24.30 -9.30 -0.75
CA VAL A 187 -25.68 -9.40 -0.26
C VAL A 187 -26.67 -9.47 -1.43
N GLU A 188 -26.45 -8.75 -2.53
CA GLU A 188 -27.28 -8.82 -3.73
C GLU A 188 -27.25 -10.19 -4.43
N GLN A 189 -26.21 -11.00 -4.20
CA GLN A 189 -26.12 -12.38 -4.72
C GLN A 189 -26.85 -13.42 -3.85
N LEU A 190 -27.36 -13.02 -2.67
CA LEU A 190 -28.19 -13.87 -1.83
C LEU A 190 -29.62 -13.93 -2.36
N ASP A 191 -30.31 -15.04 -2.07
CA ASP A 191 -31.64 -15.28 -2.60
C ASP A 191 -32.68 -14.21 -2.23
N SER A 192 -33.73 -14.11 -3.04
CA SER A 192 -34.78 -13.08 -2.95
C SER A 192 -35.58 -13.08 -1.64
N VAL A 193 -35.51 -14.12 -0.82
CA VAL A 193 -36.23 -14.24 0.47
C VAL A 193 -35.42 -13.55 1.56
N SER A 194 -34.11 -13.74 1.57
CA SER A 194 -33.18 -13.08 2.50
C SER A 194 -33.08 -11.57 2.24
N LEU A 195 -33.14 -11.15 0.97
CA LEU A 195 -33.16 -9.74 0.56
C LEU A 195 -34.41 -8.99 1.03
N LYS A 196 -35.56 -9.64 1.06
CA LYS A 196 -36.81 -8.99 1.49
C LYS A 196 -36.84 -8.72 3.00
N GLN A 197 -36.25 -9.61 3.79
CA GLN A 197 -36.13 -9.41 5.24
C GLN A 197 -35.10 -8.32 5.60
N ILE A 198 -34.08 -8.13 4.78
CA ILE A 198 -33.05 -7.10 4.99
C ILE A 198 -33.58 -5.72 4.59
N LYS A 199 -34.34 -5.59 3.51
CA LYS A 199 -34.94 -4.32 3.02
C LYS A 199 -35.99 -3.72 3.94
N GLU A 200 -36.65 -4.50 4.74
CA GLU A 200 -37.63 -4.01 5.75
C GLU A 200 -36.97 -3.34 6.97
N TYR A 201 -35.63 -3.48 7.14
CA TYR A 201 -34.84 -2.85 8.20
C TYR A 201 -34.07 -1.60 7.73
N GLU A 202 -34.24 -1.14 6.50
CA GLU A 202 -33.53 0.02 5.91
C GLU A 202 -34.05 1.37 6.42
N SER A 203 -33.72 1.73 7.64
CA SER A 203 -33.78 3.15 8.03
C SER A 203 -32.68 3.59 9.01
N GLU A 204 -31.50 3.06 8.90
CA GLU A 204 -30.23 3.61 9.46
C GLU A 204 -29.16 2.59 9.12
N ILE A 205 -27.97 3.06 8.69
CA ILE A 205 -26.82 2.22 8.26
C ILE A 205 -26.74 0.98 9.16
N ASP A 206 -27.09 -0.19 8.61
CA ASP A 206 -27.18 -1.47 9.32
C ASP A 206 -25.90 -1.70 10.17
N PRO A 207 -25.99 -1.80 11.51
CA PRO A 207 -24.83 -2.05 12.37
C PRO A 207 -24.05 -3.30 11.98
N THR A 208 -24.72 -4.33 11.46
CA THR A 208 -24.12 -5.58 10.98
C THR A 208 -23.25 -5.33 9.76
N LYS A 209 -23.72 -4.52 8.81
CA LYS A 209 -23.01 -4.11 7.60
C LYS A 209 -21.73 -3.34 7.95
N LYS A 210 -21.84 -2.36 8.87
CA LYS A 210 -20.68 -1.63 9.40
C LYS A 210 -19.64 -2.55 10.07
N MET A 211 -20.12 -3.51 10.84
CA MET A 211 -19.26 -4.48 11.50
C MET A 211 -18.55 -5.36 10.47
N MET A 212 -19.26 -5.91 9.48
CA MET A 212 -18.69 -6.72 8.40
C MET A 212 -17.66 -5.94 7.58
N ALA A 213 -17.98 -4.71 7.18
CA ALA A 213 -17.05 -3.84 6.47
C ALA A 213 -15.77 -3.55 7.30
N SER A 214 -15.90 -3.37 8.61
CA SER A 214 -14.76 -3.18 9.50
C SER A 214 -13.90 -4.44 9.62
N ILE A 215 -14.50 -5.62 9.70
CA ILE A 215 -13.80 -6.91 9.73
C ILE A 215 -13.04 -7.12 8.40
N LEU A 216 -13.70 -6.87 7.26
CA LEU A 216 -13.09 -7.00 5.94
C LEU A 216 -11.91 -6.03 5.75
N ALA A 217 -12.06 -4.77 6.15
CA ALA A 217 -10.98 -3.78 6.13
C ALA A 217 -9.79 -4.21 6.99
N GLN A 218 -10.04 -4.79 8.17
CA GLN A 218 -8.99 -5.31 9.03
C GLN A 218 -8.28 -6.52 8.42
N GLN A 219 -9.00 -7.43 7.76
CA GLN A 219 -8.41 -8.56 7.04
C GLN A 219 -7.52 -8.09 5.89
N TYR A 220 -7.97 -7.11 5.12
CA TYR A 220 -7.15 -6.51 4.06
C TYR A 220 -5.87 -5.89 4.62
N PHE A 221 -5.96 -5.22 5.76
CA PHE A 221 -4.79 -4.67 6.44
C PHE A 221 -3.80 -5.77 6.84
N GLN A 222 -4.26 -6.83 7.49
CA GLN A 222 -3.41 -7.93 7.93
C GLN A 222 -2.72 -8.62 6.74
N ARG A 223 -3.46 -8.86 5.65
CA ARG A 223 -2.92 -9.46 4.43
C ARG A 223 -1.90 -8.54 3.75
N ALA A 224 -2.19 -7.26 3.65
CA ALA A 224 -1.25 -6.27 3.11
C ALA A 224 0.02 -6.18 3.96
N ALA A 225 -0.10 -6.20 5.29
CA ALA A 225 1.03 -6.17 6.22
C ALA A 225 1.92 -7.42 6.07
N SER A 226 1.31 -8.60 6.02
CA SER A 226 2.03 -9.86 5.81
C SER A 226 2.80 -9.85 4.49
N LEU A 227 2.14 -9.42 3.39
CA LEU A 227 2.80 -9.31 2.09
C LEU A 227 3.93 -8.29 2.09
N ALA A 228 3.72 -7.10 2.67
CA ALA A 228 4.74 -6.07 2.73
C ALA A 228 6.00 -6.51 3.47
N LEU A 229 5.84 -7.23 4.58
CA LEU A 229 6.96 -7.83 5.31
C LEU A 229 7.70 -8.87 4.44
N THR A 230 6.95 -9.74 3.75
CA THR A 230 7.53 -10.76 2.87
C THR A 230 8.28 -10.13 1.69
N ILE A 231 7.78 -9.04 1.10
CA ILE A 231 8.47 -8.30 0.03
C ILE A 231 9.83 -7.77 0.53
N GLU A 232 9.85 -7.15 1.71
CA GLU A 232 11.10 -6.60 2.27
C GLU A 232 12.08 -7.72 2.67
N GLU A 233 11.60 -8.89 3.09
CA GLU A 233 12.44 -10.08 3.30
C GLU A 233 13.10 -10.54 1.99
N GLU A 234 12.34 -10.63 0.90
CA GLU A 234 12.88 -11.06 -0.40
C GLU A 234 13.85 -10.01 -0.99
N PHE A 235 13.58 -8.71 -0.84
CA PHE A 235 14.54 -7.67 -1.21
C PHE A 235 15.86 -7.80 -0.44
N LYS A 236 15.76 -8.08 0.86
CA LYS A 236 16.94 -8.31 1.70
C LYS A 236 17.71 -9.56 1.29
N ALA A 237 17.00 -10.64 0.95
CA ALA A 237 17.60 -11.87 0.45
C ALA A 237 18.29 -11.67 -0.94
N ALA A 238 17.76 -10.76 -1.76
CA ALA A 238 18.36 -10.35 -3.03
C ALA A 238 19.54 -9.36 -2.85
N GLY A 239 19.96 -9.07 -1.62
CA GLY A 239 21.08 -8.16 -1.33
C GLY A 239 20.73 -6.67 -1.33
N ARG A 240 19.44 -6.30 -1.46
CA ARG A 240 18.99 -4.91 -1.35
C ARG A 240 18.97 -4.45 0.10
N VAL A 241 19.21 -3.16 0.31
CA VAL A 241 19.02 -2.54 1.62
C VAL A 241 17.53 -2.38 1.85
N SER A 242 16.94 -3.26 2.66
CA SER A 242 15.55 -3.09 3.09
C SER A 242 15.45 -1.98 4.15
N ARG A 243 14.53 -1.06 3.95
CA ARG A 243 14.17 -0.01 4.90
C ARG A 243 12.85 -0.30 5.60
N GLU A 244 12.41 -1.56 5.53
CA GLU A 244 11.28 -2.18 6.19
C GLU A 244 9.90 -1.81 5.61
N ALA A 245 8.90 -2.63 5.99
CA ALA A 245 7.50 -2.37 5.74
C ALA A 245 6.96 -1.31 6.70
N LYS A 246 6.19 -0.33 6.19
CA LYS A 246 5.77 0.85 6.95
C LYS A 246 4.32 1.24 6.70
N GLN A 247 3.74 1.91 7.69
CA GLN A 247 2.53 2.71 7.52
C GLN A 247 2.92 4.18 7.34
N ARG A 248 2.49 4.81 6.25
CA ARG A 248 2.78 6.23 6.03
C ARG A 248 1.88 7.11 6.90
N PRO A 249 2.40 8.10 7.67
CA PRO A 249 1.59 8.98 8.52
C PRO A 249 0.56 9.78 7.74
N THR A 250 0.93 10.31 6.57
CA THR A 250 0.02 10.87 5.57
C THR A 250 -0.47 9.74 4.68
N GLY A 251 -1.78 9.44 4.72
CA GLY A 251 -2.35 8.32 3.98
C GLY A 251 -2.00 8.34 2.49
N ILE A 252 -1.80 7.17 1.92
CA ILE A 252 -1.69 6.97 0.47
C ILE A 252 -3.10 6.67 -0.02
N TRP A 253 -3.69 7.65 -0.72
CA TRP A 253 -5.13 7.62 -1.04
C TRP A 253 -5.51 6.36 -1.84
N VAL A 254 -4.74 6.00 -2.88
CA VAL A 254 -5.06 4.85 -3.72
C VAL A 254 -5.12 3.53 -2.93
N LEU A 255 -4.23 3.33 -1.94
CA LEU A 255 -4.26 2.14 -1.10
C LEU A 255 -5.51 2.07 -0.19
N GLN A 256 -6.16 3.20 0.08
CA GLN A 256 -7.38 3.26 0.87
C GLN A 256 -8.64 3.07 0.01
N ALA A 257 -8.57 3.46 -1.27
CA ALA A 257 -9.71 3.48 -2.18
C ALA A 257 -9.93 2.18 -2.96
N VAL A 258 -9.01 1.21 -2.85
CA VAL A 258 -9.18 -0.09 -3.51
C VAL A 258 -9.82 -1.11 -2.57
N ALA A 259 -10.72 -1.96 -3.12
CA ALA A 259 -11.51 -2.93 -2.38
C ALA A 259 -10.80 -4.29 -2.23
N MET A 260 -9.48 -4.28 -2.01
CA MET A 260 -8.63 -5.46 -1.87
C MET A 260 -7.40 -5.16 -1.02
N PRO A 261 -6.66 -6.15 -0.48
CA PRO A 261 -5.34 -5.93 0.11
C PRO A 261 -4.44 -5.13 -0.84
N ALA A 262 -3.70 -4.15 -0.32
CA ALA A 262 -2.95 -3.23 -1.17
C ALA A 262 -1.59 -2.86 -0.56
N VAL A 263 -0.56 -2.89 -1.38
CA VAL A 263 0.81 -2.47 -1.03
C VAL A 263 1.34 -1.46 -2.05
N LEU A 264 2.19 -0.54 -1.61
CA LEU A 264 2.99 0.33 -2.46
C LEU A 264 4.46 0.02 -2.20
N ILE A 265 5.18 -0.31 -3.27
CA ILE A 265 6.58 -0.71 -3.24
C ILE A 265 7.43 0.43 -3.80
N GLU A 266 8.25 1.02 -2.94
CA GLU A 266 9.32 1.94 -3.32
C GLU A 266 10.57 1.11 -3.65
N THR A 267 10.84 0.93 -4.91
CA THR A 267 11.86 -0.01 -5.41
C THR A 267 13.30 0.48 -5.26
N GLY A 268 13.50 1.77 -4.93
CA GLY A 268 14.80 2.41 -4.73
C GLY A 268 14.68 3.93 -4.73
N PHE A 269 15.79 4.65 -4.63
CA PHE A 269 15.82 6.11 -4.58
C PHE A 269 16.30 6.70 -5.90
N ILE A 270 15.38 7.14 -6.78
CA ILE A 270 15.71 7.73 -8.09
C ILE A 270 16.59 9.00 -7.98
N SER A 271 16.59 9.67 -6.82
CA SER A 271 17.42 10.84 -6.53
C SER A 271 18.90 10.52 -6.22
N ASN A 272 19.23 9.25 -6.06
CA ASN A 272 20.60 8.76 -5.94
C ASN A 272 21.08 8.25 -7.31
N PRO A 273 22.18 8.78 -7.88
CA PRO A 273 22.64 8.40 -9.23
C PRO A 273 22.97 6.90 -9.40
N GLU A 274 23.45 6.23 -8.36
CA GLU A 274 23.76 4.79 -8.40
C GLU A 274 22.47 3.96 -8.39
N GLU A 275 21.49 4.34 -7.54
CA GLU A 275 20.16 3.72 -7.52
C GLU A 275 19.43 3.98 -8.82
N GLU A 276 19.48 5.20 -9.37
CA GLU A 276 18.89 5.52 -10.67
C GLU A 276 19.45 4.63 -11.78
N ALA A 277 20.76 4.43 -11.81
CA ALA A 277 21.40 3.54 -12.78
C ALA A 277 20.94 2.08 -12.60
N TYR A 278 20.85 1.59 -11.38
CA TYR A 278 20.34 0.25 -11.05
C TYR A 278 18.89 0.08 -11.48
N LEU A 279 18.02 1.03 -11.12
CA LEU A 279 16.58 1.01 -11.44
C LEU A 279 16.28 1.04 -12.94
N ASN A 280 17.18 1.64 -13.74
CA ASN A 280 17.08 1.69 -15.20
C ASN A 280 17.82 0.54 -15.90
N SER A 281 18.57 -0.30 -15.17
CA SER A 281 19.30 -1.42 -15.75
C SER A 281 18.38 -2.66 -15.87
N GLU A 282 18.65 -3.47 -16.88
CA GLU A 282 17.96 -4.75 -17.06
C GLU A 282 18.19 -5.69 -15.87
N ILE A 283 19.43 -5.74 -15.37
CA ILE A 283 19.82 -6.56 -14.22
C ILE A 283 19.03 -6.12 -12.97
N GLY A 284 19.05 -4.83 -12.64
CA GLY A 284 18.37 -4.32 -11.47
C GLY A 284 16.85 -4.53 -11.52
N GLN A 285 16.24 -4.31 -12.69
CA GLN A 285 14.81 -4.56 -12.89
C GLN A 285 14.46 -6.05 -12.75
N ASN A 286 15.30 -6.95 -13.28
CA ASN A 286 15.10 -8.40 -13.14
C ASN A 286 15.19 -8.83 -11.67
N GLU A 287 16.23 -8.39 -10.93
CA GLU A 287 16.41 -8.69 -9.52
C GLU A 287 15.22 -8.21 -8.66
N LEU A 288 14.73 -6.99 -8.92
CA LEU A 288 13.57 -6.43 -8.23
C LEU A 288 12.29 -7.25 -8.54
N CYS A 289 12.04 -7.56 -9.81
CA CYS A 289 10.87 -8.33 -10.22
C CYS A 289 10.91 -9.78 -9.71
N GLU A 290 12.08 -10.40 -9.69
CA GLU A 290 12.27 -11.75 -9.12
C GLU A 290 11.95 -11.76 -7.61
N ALA A 291 12.47 -10.79 -6.86
CA ALA A 291 12.21 -10.66 -5.42
C ALA A 291 10.70 -10.44 -5.15
N ILE A 292 10.06 -9.51 -5.87
CA ILE A 292 8.62 -9.24 -5.72
C ILE A 292 7.82 -10.50 -6.07
N THR A 293 8.16 -11.19 -7.16
CA THR A 293 7.44 -12.40 -7.60
C THR A 293 7.58 -13.54 -6.59
N LYS A 294 8.76 -13.75 -6.00
CA LYS A 294 8.96 -14.71 -4.91
C LYS A 294 8.07 -14.39 -3.70
N ALA A 295 7.98 -13.12 -3.33
CA ALA A 295 7.10 -12.68 -2.25
C ALA A 295 5.61 -12.95 -2.56
N LEU A 296 5.17 -12.66 -3.78
CA LEU A 296 3.81 -12.92 -4.25
C LEU A 296 3.48 -14.43 -4.26
N LEU A 297 4.42 -15.26 -4.68
CA LEU A 297 4.26 -16.72 -4.67
C LEU A 297 4.15 -17.26 -3.23
N ARG A 298 4.99 -16.79 -2.31
CA ARG A 298 4.89 -17.11 -0.88
C ARG A 298 3.55 -16.69 -0.30
N TYR A 299 3.07 -15.51 -0.65
CA TYR A 299 1.77 -14.98 -0.24
C TYR A 299 0.63 -15.85 -0.76
N LYS A 300 0.62 -16.22 -2.07
CA LYS A 300 -0.36 -17.14 -2.68
C LYS A 300 -0.42 -18.46 -1.93
N ASN A 301 0.74 -19.10 -1.73
CA ASN A 301 0.85 -20.39 -1.04
C ASN A 301 0.33 -20.30 0.41
N SER A 302 0.55 -19.18 1.10
CA SER A 302 0.03 -18.95 2.45
C SER A 302 -1.50 -18.90 2.46
N LEU A 303 -2.14 -18.26 1.49
CA LEU A 303 -3.60 -18.21 1.35
C LEU A 303 -4.18 -19.60 1.08
N GLU A 304 -3.59 -20.38 0.19
CA GLU A 304 -4.02 -21.74 -0.15
C GLU A 304 -3.91 -22.68 1.05
N ASN A 305 -2.82 -22.59 1.82
CA ASN A 305 -2.64 -23.39 3.02
C ASN A 305 -3.68 -23.05 4.12
N GLN A 306 -4.01 -21.77 4.26
CA GLN A 306 -5.08 -21.33 5.16
C GLN A 306 -6.45 -21.85 4.73
N GLN A 307 -6.74 -21.92 3.41
CA GLN A 307 -7.96 -22.51 2.90
C GLN A 307 -8.06 -24.00 3.21
N LYS A 308 -7.00 -24.77 2.95
CA LYS A 308 -6.93 -26.20 3.27
C LYS A 308 -7.12 -26.48 4.76
N ALA A 309 -6.53 -25.65 5.62
CA ALA A 309 -6.67 -25.77 7.07
C ALA A 309 -8.08 -25.42 7.59
N ASN A 310 -8.81 -24.56 6.89
CA ASN A 310 -10.17 -24.14 7.26
C ASN A 310 -11.26 -25.02 6.62
N GLY A 311 -10.94 -25.79 5.57
CA GLY A 311 -11.87 -26.68 4.85
C GLY A 311 -11.94 -28.10 5.41
N ASN A 312 -11.09 -28.42 6.38
CA ASN A 312 -11.13 -29.66 7.18
C ASN A 312 -11.70 -29.32 8.58
#